data_7558a72d3780caa9a80fe1f3f85c5d7f
#
_entry.id   7558a72d3780caa9a80fe1f3f85c5d7f
#
_cell.length_a   1.000
_cell.length_b   1.000
_cell.length_c   1.000
_cell.angle_alpha   90.00
_cell.angle_beta   90.00
_cell.angle_gamma   90.00
#
_symmetry.space_group_name_H-M   'P 1'
#
loop_
_entity.id
_entity.type
_entity.pdbx_description
1 polymer ?
#
loop_
_entity_poly.entity_id
_entity_poly.type
_entity_poly.pdbx_seq_one_letter_code
_entity_poly.pdbx_strand_id
1 'polypeptide(L)'
;MEVDELIQGVAKVRQYLDRYFFKFSDEIMGALIAILSRENYIMIGPPGTAKTMLVASLSKLLKARWFYRLLTKFTELEEIIGPIDVVELLKGNVKRIYANSIVEADVALLDEIFNASSAILNTLLTILNERVIFDGGAVVPVKTWTVFGASNRVPDEEELQALYDRFPLRAFTKYASPEETEDLLRAGLALRREYEQMGHIMTMDDVKGINDYINQMVYENGEALVKHISPLIAAYLDHVTISNRTRVKVPIYVMAYLTILGIRPSDLDASSIRAAAIKVLKYLVHDKEDLGEYESFVASHMPGNLSTLYDLINEIKALVANNAVTIAREKLREAEELLDKAYADPTLYRFFATEMAEIRDALSMLRSQI
;
A
#
# COMPACT_ATOMS: atom_id res chain seq x y z
N MET A 1 -19.54 6.08 16.81
CA MET A 1 -19.88 5.10 15.76
C MET A 1 -19.39 3.74 16.24
N GLU A 2 -20.17 2.69 16.10
CA GLU A 2 -19.72 1.35 16.47
C GLU A 2 -18.58 0.90 15.56
N VAL A 3 -17.66 0.09 16.06
CA VAL A 3 -16.48 -0.37 15.29
C VAL A 3 -16.90 -1.05 13.97
N ASP A 4 -17.98 -1.79 13.98
CA ASP A 4 -18.54 -2.43 12.78
C ASP A 4 -18.92 -1.43 11.68
N GLU A 5 -19.49 -0.27 12.05
CA GLU A 5 -19.82 0.80 11.09
C GLU A 5 -18.54 1.41 10.49
N LEU A 6 -17.50 1.58 11.30
CA LEU A 6 -16.19 2.08 10.84
C LEU A 6 -15.54 1.11 9.84
N ILE A 7 -15.53 -0.18 10.15
CA ILE A 7 -15.00 -1.23 9.25
C ILE A 7 -15.77 -1.27 7.94
N GLN A 8 -17.11 -1.16 7.99
CA GLN A 8 -17.94 -1.07 6.79
C GLN A 8 -17.64 0.19 5.97
N GLY A 9 -17.34 1.31 6.64
CA GLY A 9 -16.92 2.55 6.00
C GLY A 9 -15.64 2.35 5.18
N VAL A 10 -14.62 1.70 5.75
CA VAL A 10 -13.38 1.37 5.04
C VAL A 10 -13.64 0.48 3.82
N ALA A 11 -14.46 -0.56 3.99
CA ALA A 11 -14.82 -1.45 2.89
C ALA A 11 -15.50 -0.69 1.74
N LYS A 12 -16.40 0.27 2.05
CA LYS A 12 -17.04 1.13 1.05
C LYS A 12 -16.04 2.06 0.36
N VAL A 13 -15.08 2.65 1.09
CA VAL A 13 -14.02 3.49 0.50
C VAL A 13 -13.20 2.66 -0.48
N ARG A 14 -12.75 1.46 -0.07
CA ARG A 14 -12.03 0.54 -0.93
C ARG A 14 -12.83 0.19 -2.18
N GLN A 15 -14.07 -0.28 -2.02
CA GLN A 15 -14.95 -0.68 -3.13
C GLN A 15 -15.18 0.47 -4.11
N TYR A 16 -15.32 1.70 -3.59
CA TYR A 16 -15.46 2.89 -4.43
C TYR A 16 -14.19 3.12 -5.27
N LEU A 17 -13.01 3.07 -4.67
CA LEU A 17 -11.74 3.25 -5.38
C LEU A 17 -11.50 2.12 -6.38
N ASP A 18 -11.67 0.85 -6.00
CA ASP A 18 -11.51 -0.31 -6.89
C ASP A 18 -12.43 -0.22 -8.13
N ARG A 19 -13.60 0.40 -8.01
CA ARG A 19 -14.53 0.59 -9.12
C ARG A 19 -14.05 1.56 -10.19
N TYR A 20 -13.29 2.59 -9.79
CA TYR A 20 -12.93 3.70 -10.68
C TYR A 20 -11.45 3.72 -11.06
N PHE A 21 -10.60 2.98 -10.35
CA PHE A 21 -9.17 2.90 -10.66
C PHE A 21 -8.84 1.54 -11.26
N PHE A 22 -8.66 1.51 -12.57
CA PHE A 22 -8.40 0.28 -13.31
C PHE A 22 -7.06 -0.35 -12.90
N LYS A 23 -7.10 -1.61 -12.43
CA LYS A 23 -5.92 -2.41 -12.00
C LYS A 23 -5.03 -1.69 -10.98
N PHE A 24 -5.63 -0.96 -10.05
CA PHE A 24 -4.95 -0.19 -9.02
C PHE A 24 -5.22 -0.74 -7.60
N SER A 25 -5.73 -1.96 -7.51
CA SER A 25 -6.14 -2.55 -6.22
C SER A 25 -4.99 -2.69 -5.22
N ASP A 26 -3.77 -2.93 -5.69
CA ASP A 26 -2.58 -2.98 -4.82
C ASP A 26 -2.23 -1.59 -4.28
N GLU A 27 -2.21 -0.57 -5.13
CA GLU A 27 -1.93 0.81 -4.72
C GLU A 27 -3.01 1.33 -3.76
N ILE A 28 -4.26 0.99 -4.01
CA ILE A 28 -5.40 1.32 -3.13
C ILE A 28 -5.23 0.63 -1.77
N MET A 29 -4.92 -0.65 -1.75
CA MET A 29 -4.70 -1.40 -0.52
C MET A 29 -3.54 -0.83 0.28
N GLY A 30 -2.39 -0.56 -0.35
CA GLY A 30 -1.24 0.07 0.29
C GLY A 30 -1.57 1.45 0.88
N ALA A 31 -2.32 2.28 0.13
CA ALA A 31 -2.77 3.59 0.60
C ALA A 31 -3.73 3.49 1.81
N LEU A 32 -4.64 2.51 1.81
CA LEU A 32 -5.54 2.25 2.94
C LEU A 32 -4.78 1.72 4.16
N ILE A 33 -3.84 0.79 3.99
CA ILE A 33 -2.97 0.34 5.09
C ILE A 33 -2.26 1.55 5.69
N ALA A 34 -1.64 2.40 4.86
CA ALA A 34 -0.90 3.56 5.31
C ALA A 34 -1.76 4.52 6.13
N ILE A 35 -2.95 4.89 5.63
CA ILE A 35 -3.78 5.85 6.32
C ILE A 35 -4.40 5.29 7.62
N LEU A 36 -4.75 4.00 7.65
CA LEU A 36 -5.29 3.35 8.84
C LEU A 36 -4.22 3.06 9.88
N SER A 37 -2.97 2.84 9.50
CA SER A 37 -1.84 2.64 10.41
C SER A 37 -1.11 3.93 10.79
N ARG A 38 -1.53 5.10 10.28
CA ARG A 38 -0.86 6.40 10.45
C ARG A 38 0.59 6.36 9.96
N GLU A 39 0.82 5.75 8.81
CA GLU A 39 2.15 5.59 8.22
C GLU A 39 2.30 6.36 6.92
N ASN A 40 3.53 6.56 6.47
CA ASN A 40 3.80 7.18 5.19
C ASN A 40 3.85 6.11 4.08
N TYR A 41 3.47 6.50 2.87
CA TYR A 41 3.37 5.61 1.72
C TYR A 41 3.92 6.28 0.46
N ILE A 42 4.72 5.56 -0.32
CA ILE A 42 5.25 6.08 -1.58
C ILE A 42 4.84 5.22 -2.77
N MET A 43 4.46 5.89 -3.86
CA MET A 43 4.17 5.26 -5.15
C MET A 43 5.27 5.61 -6.15
N ILE A 44 5.94 4.60 -6.68
CA ILE A 44 7.05 4.74 -7.62
C ILE A 44 6.61 4.22 -8.98
N GLY A 45 6.90 4.99 -10.02
CA GLY A 45 6.61 4.58 -11.40
C GLY A 45 6.36 5.76 -12.33
N PRO A 46 6.16 5.48 -13.61
CA PRO A 46 6.13 6.50 -14.64
C PRO A 46 5.05 7.56 -14.43
N PRO A 47 5.22 8.78 -14.97
CA PRO A 47 4.22 9.82 -14.89
C PRO A 47 2.93 9.40 -15.61
N GLY A 48 1.80 9.96 -15.18
CA GLY A 48 0.50 9.67 -15.79
C GLY A 48 -0.15 8.35 -15.36
N THR A 49 0.36 7.68 -14.32
CA THR A 49 -0.23 6.44 -13.76
C THR A 49 -1.22 6.70 -12.61
N ALA A 50 -1.91 7.85 -12.62
CA ALA A 50 -2.99 8.22 -11.69
C ALA A 50 -2.63 8.31 -10.19
N LYS A 51 -1.35 8.35 -9.80
CA LYS A 51 -0.90 8.45 -8.41
C LYS A 51 -1.55 9.61 -7.66
N THR A 52 -1.50 10.82 -8.25
CA THR A 52 -2.08 12.05 -7.67
C THR A 52 -3.60 11.93 -7.56
N MET A 53 -4.26 11.38 -8.58
CA MET A 53 -5.72 11.21 -8.58
C MET A 53 -6.18 10.23 -7.49
N LEU A 54 -5.45 9.15 -7.24
CA LEU A 54 -5.76 8.20 -6.17
C LEU A 54 -5.78 8.90 -4.80
N VAL A 55 -4.71 9.64 -4.46
CA VAL A 55 -4.61 10.30 -3.15
C VAL A 55 -5.64 11.42 -3.02
N ALA A 56 -5.89 12.19 -4.09
CA ALA A 56 -6.93 13.22 -4.11
C ALA A 56 -8.33 12.62 -3.90
N SER A 57 -8.65 11.50 -4.57
CA SER A 57 -9.92 10.79 -4.40
C SER A 57 -10.07 10.23 -2.98
N LEU A 58 -9.02 9.59 -2.45
CA LEU A 58 -9.00 9.09 -1.08
C LEU A 58 -9.23 10.21 -0.07
N SER A 59 -8.53 11.34 -0.23
CA SER A 59 -8.70 12.52 0.64
C SER A 59 -10.13 13.05 0.63
N LYS A 60 -10.77 13.08 -0.55
CA LYS A 60 -12.16 13.51 -0.72
C LYS A 60 -13.14 12.55 -0.04
N LEU A 61 -12.95 11.23 -0.22
CA LEU A 61 -13.76 10.19 0.40
C LEU A 61 -13.67 10.19 1.93
N LEU A 62 -12.54 10.63 2.49
CA LEU A 62 -12.28 10.73 3.93
C LEU A 62 -12.55 12.14 4.50
N LYS A 63 -13.08 13.06 3.69
CA LYS A 63 -13.27 14.47 4.09
C LYS A 63 -12.00 15.07 4.71
N ALA A 64 -10.84 14.69 4.21
CA ALA A 64 -9.53 15.12 4.71
C ALA A 64 -9.15 16.48 4.15
N ARG A 65 -8.49 17.31 4.99
CA ARG A 65 -7.80 18.51 4.50
C ARG A 65 -6.59 18.06 3.71
N TRP A 66 -6.58 18.38 2.44
CA TRP A 66 -5.64 17.92 1.45
C TRP A 66 -4.54 18.95 1.19
N PHE A 67 -3.27 18.53 1.22
CA PHE A 67 -2.12 19.31 0.78
C PHE A 67 -1.43 18.60 -0.38
N TYR A 68 -1.13 19.33 -1.45
CA TYR A 68 -0.40 18.81 -2.62
C TYR A 68 0.72 19.75 -3.00
N ARG A 69 1.90 19.20 -3.26
CA ARG A 69 3.01 19.96 -3.81
C ARG A 69 3.85 19.08 -4.75
N LEU A 70 4.09 19.59 -5.96
CA LEU A 70 5.13 19.07 -6.84
C LEU A 70 6.46 19.68 -6.40
N LEU A 71 7.43 18.83 -6.05
CA LEU A 71 8.72 19.24 -5.55
C LEU A 71 9.72 19.38 -6.70
N THR A 72 10.50 20.46 -6.64
CA THR A 72 11.57 20.76 -7.56
C THR A 72 12.77 21.29 -6.78
N LYS A 73 13.92 21.43 -7.44
CA LYS A 73 15.10 22.07 -6.85
C LYS A 73 14.89 23.54 -6.44
N PHE A 74 13.85 24.17 -7.02
CA PHE A 74 13.49 25.58 -6.77
C PHE A 74 12.32 25.75 -5.80
N THR A 75 11.74 24.65 -5.31
CA THR A 75 10.68 24.73 -4.31
C THR A 75 11.21 25.37 -3.04
N GLU A 76 10.50 26.39 -2.55
CA GLU A 76 10.86 27.11 -1.34
C GLU A 76 10.19 26.51 -0.10
N LEU A 77 10.81 26.72 1.06
CA LEU A 77 10.31 26.18 2.33
C LEU A 77 8.90 26.69 2.65
N GLU A 78 8.65 27.96 2.34
CA GLU A 78 7.37 28.63 2.52
C GLU A 78 6.21 27.94 1.77
N GLU A 79 6.52 27.29 0.67
CA GLU A 79 5.53 26.53 -0.12
C GLU A 79 5.10 25.23 0.58
N ILE A 80 5.91 24.74 1.49
CA ILE A 80 5.68 23.48 2.23
C ILE A 80 5.06 23.77 3.60
N ILE A 81 5.70 24.65 4.39
CA ILE A 81 5.30 24.89 5.78
C ILE A 81 4.51 26.19 5.98
N GLY A 82 4.30 26.96 4.92
CA GLY A 82 3.56 28.21 4.93
C GLY A 82 4.44 29.48 5.00
N PRO A 83 3.95 30.61 4.51
CA PRO A 83 4.69 31.87 4.47
C PRO A 83 4.82 32.53 5.83
N ILE A 84 5.80 33.43 5.95
CA ILE A 84 5.93 34.31 7.13
C ILE A 84 4.77 35.31 7.13
N ASP A 85 4.17 35.53 8.31
CA ASP A 85 3.14 36.55 8.54
C ASP A 85 3.78 37.94 8.52
N VAL A 86 3.57 38.68 7.43
CA VAL A 86 4.14 40.01 7.23
C VAL A 86 3.64 41.02 8.29
N VAL A 87 2.40 40.87 8.75
CA VAL A 87 1.82 41.77 9.78
C VAL A 87 2.51 41.58 11.13
N GLU A 88 2.76 40.32 11.51
CA GLU A 88 3.50 40.04 12.74
C GLU A 88 4.98 40.40 12.61
N LEU A 89 5.57 40.21 11.43
CA LEU A 89 6.96 40.58 11.18
C LEU A 89 7.17 42.11 11.34
N LEU A 90 6.24 42.96 10.87
CA LEU A 90 6.28 44.39 11.08
C LEU A 90 6.17 44.83 12.53
N LYS A 91 5.65 43.96 13.41
CA LYS A 91 5.60 44.14 14.86
C LYS A 91 6.86 43.60 15.58
N GLY A 92 7.83 43.06 14.83
CA GLY A 92 9.04 42.46 15.36
C GLY A 92 8.87 40.97 15.77
N ASN A 93 7.74 40.35 15.44
CA ASN A 93 7.47 38.94 15.74
C ASN A 93 7.65 38.10 14.48
N VAL A 94 8.45 37.05 14.54
CA VAL A 94 8.54 36.06 13.47
C VAL A 94 7.49 34.98 13.70
N LYS A 95 6.44 34.97 12.87
CA LYS A 95 5.38 33.96 12.85
C LYS A 95 5.09 33.49 11.44
N ARG A 96 4.64 32.24 11.27
CA ARG A 96 4.19 31.70 9.99
C ARG A 96 2.68 31.48 9.96
N ILE A 97 2.15 31.54 8.75
CA ILE A 97 0.76 31.18 8.44
C ILE A 97 0.75 29.73 8.00
N TYR A 98 0.37 28.81 8.88
CA TYR A 98 0.35 27.38 8.59
C TYR A 98 -0.89 26.94 7.80
N ALA A 99 -1.88 27.79 7.64
CA ALA A 99 -3.07 27.48 6.84
C ALA A 99 -2.70 27.06 5.42
N ASN A 100 -3.35 25.99 4.95
CA ASN A 100 -3.09 25.39 3.63
C ASN A 100 -1.65 24.88 3.40
N SER A 101 -0.93 24.56 4.47
CA SER A 101 0.40 23.95 4.42
C SER A 101 0.36 22.49 4.90
N ILE A 102 1.49 21.79 4.75
CA ILE A 102 1.64 20.43 5.28
C ILE A 102 1.45 20.36 6.81
N VAL A 103 1.65 21.48 7.52
CA VAL A 103 1.53 21.54 8.98
C VAL A 103 0.09 21.33 9.44
N GLU A 104 -0.89 21.88 8.72
CA GLU A 104 -2.31 21.85 9.08
C GLU A 104 -3.14 20.83 8.29
N ALA A 105 -2.58 20.23 7.24
CA ALA A 105 -3.27 19.21 6.44
C ALA A 105 -3.56 17.94 7.25
N ASP A 106 -4.53 17.16 6.80
CA ASP A 106 -4.74 15.79 7.31
C ASP A 106 -4.00 14.78 6.43
N VAL A 107 -4.00 14.99 5.11
CA VAL A 107 -3.33 14.17 4.11
C VAL A 107 -2.46 15.06 3.23
N ALA A 108 -1.21 14.68 3.03
CA ALA A 108 -0.31 15.38 2.12
C ALA A 108 0.16 14.44 1.00
N LEU A 109 0.28 14.96 -0.23
CA LEU A 109 1.02 14.32 -1.32
C LEU A 109 2.17 15.21 -1.74
N LEU A 110 3.37 14.67 -1.68
CA LEU A 110 4.60 15.26 -2.18
C LEU A 110 5.00 14.53 -3.47
N ASP A 111 4.74 15.18 -4.61
CA ASP A 111 5.04 14.63 -5.92
C ASP A 111 6.48 14.95 -6.31
N GLU A 112 7.16 14.04 -7.01
CA GLU A 112 8.58 14.10 -7.35
C GLU A 112 9.47 14.39 -6.13
N ILE A 113 9.20 13.67 -5.03
CA ILE A 113 9.75 13.96 -3.69
C ILE A 113 11.28 14.01 -3.65
N PHE A 114 11.96 13.23 -4.50
CA PHE A 114 13.43 13.18 -4.56
C PHE A 114 14.05 14.31 -5.40
N ASN A 115 13.25 15.18 -6.01
CA ASN A 115 13.74 16.34 -6.75
C ASN A 115 13.89 17.60 -5.88
N ALA A 116 13.53 17.52 -4.59
CA ALA A 116 13.64 18.66 -3.67
C ALA A 116 15.09 19.04 -3.35
N SER A 117 15.30 20.28 -2.91
CA SER A 117 16.61 20.72 -2.39
C SER A 117 16.93 20.06 -1.04
N SER A 118 18.22 19.94 -0.69
CA SER A 118 18.65 19.35 0.62
C SER A 118 18.01 20.06 1.83
N ALA A 119 17.74 21.36 1.74
CA ALA A 119 17.05 22.10 2.80
C ALA A 119 15.61 21.62 3.01
N ILE A 120 14.88 21.39 1.92
CA ILE A 120 13.53 20.82 1.97
C ILE A 120 13.58 19.37 2.47
N LEU A 121 14.51 18.55 1.97
CA LEU A 121 14.67 17.15 2.38
C LEU A 121 14.89 17.03 3.89
N ASN A 122 15.74 17.86 4.48
CA ASN A 122 15.98 17.87 5.92
C ASN A 122 14.71 18.24 6.73
N THR A 123 13.94 19.20 6.25
CA THR A 123 12.65 19.56 6.87
C THR A 123 11.65 18.40 6.76
N LEU A 124 11.58 17.75 5.59
CA LEU A 124 10.71 16.60 5.39
C LEU A 124 11.11 15.41 6.27
N LEU A 125 12.40 15.16 6.48
CA LEU A 125 12.87 14.12 7.42
C LEU A 125 12.31 14.33 8.82
N THR A 126 12.30 15.57 9.31
CA THR A 126 11.74 15.91 10.63
C THR A 126 10.22 15.71 10.65
N ILE A 127 9.52 16.17 9.61
CA ILE A 127 8.07 16.01 9.47
C ILE A 127 7.68 14.52 9.44
N LEU A 128 8.38 13.72 8.63
CA LEU A 128 8.07 12.30 8.44
C LEU A 128 8.40 11.44 9.68
N ASN A 129 9.42 11.81 10.45
CA ASN A 129 9.85 11.08 11.63
C ASN A 129 9.12 11.50 12.89
N GLU A 130 9.18 12.80 13.18
CA GLU A 130 8.87 13.37 14.50
C GLU A 130 7.52 14.07 14.51
N ARG A 131 6.94 14.29 13.31
CA ARG A 131 5.69 15.04 13.14
C ARG A 131 5.78 16.45 13.74
N VAL A 132 6.94 17.09 13.61
CA VAL A 132 7.18 18.46 14.03
C VAL A 132 7.97 19.22 12.97
N ILE A 133 7.95 20.55 13.05
CA ILE A 133 8.90 21.45 12.41
C ILE A 133 9.57 22.34 13.46
N PHE A 134 10.78 22.78 13.17
CA PHE A 134 11.47 23.80 13.95
C PHE A 134 11.32 25.15 13.26
N ASP A 135 10.64 26.10 13.88
CA ASP A 135 10.37 27.43 13.32
C ASP A 135 10.65 28.52 14.33
N GLY A 136 11.62 29.40 14.04
CA GLY A 136 11.99 30.52 14.93
C GLY A 136 12.38 30.11 16.34
N GLY A 137 12.93 28.90 16.56
CA GLY A 137 13.27 28.34 17.87
C GLY A 137 12.11 27.64 18.58
N ALA A 138 10.91 27.63 18.01
CA ALA A 138 9.77 26.88 18.52
C ALA A 138 9.68 25.51 17.83
N VAL A 139 9.18 24.50 18.58
CA VAL A 139 8.81 23.19 18.05
C VAL A 139 7.31 23.23 17.76
N VAL A 140 6.94 23.13 16.49
CA VAL A 140 5.55 23.20 16.04
C VAL A 140 5.09 21.81 15.61
N PRO A 141 4.05 21.22 16.24
CA PRO A 141 3.52 19.93 15.85
C PRO A 141 2.83 19.98 14.48
N VAL A 142 3.12 18.99 13.65
CA VAL A 142 2.51 18.80 12.33
C VAL A 142 1.28 17.89 12.46
N LYS A 143 0.13 18.39 12.03
CA LYS A 143 -1.15 17.67 12.13
C LYS A 143 -1.32 16.60 11.06
N THR A 144 -0.54 16.64 9.98
CA THR A 144 -0.63 15.68 8.87
C THR A 144 -0.58 14.25 9.39
N TRP A 145 -1.64 13.53 9.10
CA TRP A 145 -1.83 12.16 9.54
C TRP A 145 -0.97 11.19 8.74
N THR A 146 -1.04 11.30 7.40
CA THR A 146 -0.29 10.47 6.46
C THR A 146 0.30 11.33 5.36
N VAL A 147 1.58 11.11 5.06
CA VAL A 147 2.25 11.70 3.91
C VAL A 147 2.38 10.64 2.82
N PHE A 148 1.84 10.93 1.66
CA PHE A 148 2.04 10.19 0.44
C PHE A 148 3.21 10.81 -0.34
N GLY A 149 4.13 9.97 -0.80
CA GLY A 149 5.18 10.33 -1.73
C GLY A 149 4.85 9.82 -3.13
N ALA A 150 5.30 10.53 -4.15
CA ALA A 150 5.35 10.02 -5.51
C ALA A 150 6.71 10.30 -6.13
N SER A 151 7.20 9.37 -6.93
CA SER A 151 8.45 9.51 -7.68
C SER A 151 8.42 8.64 -8.93
N ASN A 152 9.24 9.01 -9.91
CA ASN A 152 9.42 8.21 -11.13
C ASN A 152 10.45 7.07 -10.95
N ARG A 153 11.31 7.16 -9.94
CA ARG A 153 12.41 6.21 -9.68
C ARG A 153 12.67 6.04 -8.18
N VAL A 154 13.28 4.93 -7.82
CA VAL A 154 13.93 4.75 -6.52
C VAL A 154 15.21 5.61 -6.51
N PRO A 155 15.53 6.31 -5.42
CA PRO A 155 16.75 7.11 -5.35
C PRO A 155 17.99 6.21 -5.16
N ASP A 156 19.11 6.59 -5.79
CA ASP A 156 20.38 5.90 -5.64
C ASP A 156 21.31 6.61 -4.63
N GLU A 157 21.10 7.92 -4.42
CA GLU A 157 21.94 8.74 -3.54
C GLU A 157 21.66 8.43 -2.06
N GLU A 158 22.70 8.26 -1.26
CA GLU A 158 22.62 7.88 0.16
C GLU A 158 21.76 8.87 0.99
N GLU A 159 21.87 10.18 0.71
CA GLU A 159 21.07 11.21 1.38
C GLU A 159 19.56 11.01 1.13
N LEU A 160 19.19 10.62 -0.08
CA LEU A 160 17.81 10.36 -0.47
C LEU A 160 17.29 9.01 0.05
N GLN A 161 18.19 8.02 0.22
CA GLN A 161 17.84 6.74 0.82
C GLN A 161 17.33 6.91 2.27
N ALA A 162 17.91 7.85 3.02
CA ALA A 162 17.44 8.18 4.36
C ALA A 162 15.99 8.69 4.35
N LEU A 163 15.61 9.49 3.37
CA LEU A 163 14.21 9.93 3.17
C LEU A 163 13.32 8.78 2.70
N TYR A 164 13.83 7.96 1.77
CA TYR A 164 13.10 6.82 1.22
C TYR A 164 12.72 5.80 2.32
N ASP A 165 13.60 5.54 3.30
CA ASP A 165 13.34 4.68 4.45
C ASP A 165 12.21 5.22 5.38
N ARG A 166 11.81 6.49 5.23
CA ARG A 166 10.65 7.08 5.94
C ARG A 166 9.31 6.75 5.27
N PHE A 167 9.35 6.08 4.14
CA PHE A 167 8.20 5.51 3.45
C PHE A 167 8.31 3.98 3.51
N PRO A 168 7.91 3.37 4.64
CA PRO A 168 8.03 1.92 4.82
C PRO A 168 7.09 1.13 3.93
N LEU A 169 5.97 1.73 3.52
CA LEU A 169 5.00 1.15 2.61
C LEU A 169 5.19 1.72 1.20
N ARG A 170 5.29 0.85 0.21
CA ARG A 170 5.68 1.19 -1.16
C ARG A 170 4.83 0.45 -2.18
N ALA A 171 4.55 1.09 -3.32
CA ALA A 171 4.00 0.42 -4.49
C ALA A 171 4.69 0.89 -5.77
N PHE A 172 4.74 0.00 -6.75
CA PHE A 172 5.37 0.23 -8.04
C PHE A 172 4.32 0.25 -9.14
N THR A 173 3.97 1.44 -9.60
CA THR A 173 2.97 1.63 -10.66
C THR A 173 3.58 1.36 -12.04
N LYS A 174 2.74 0.94 -12.99
CA LYS A 174 3.11 0.70 -14.38
C LYS A 174 2.03 1.22 -15.33
N TYR A 175 2.40 1.43 -16.59
CA TYR A 175 1.39 1.72 -17.61
C TYR A 175 0.51 0.49 -17.85
N ALA A 176 -0.75 0.74 -18.22
CA ALA A 176 -1.61 -0.30 -18.76
C ALA A 176 -1.05 -0.82 -20.10
N SER A 177 -1.25 -2.12 -20.36
CA SER A 177 -0.85 -2.71 -21.64
C SER A 177 -1.77 -2.23 -22.78
N PRO A 178 -1.36 -2.38 -24.05
CA PRO A 178 -2.21 -2.02 -25.18
C PRO A 178 -3.57 -2.71 -25.16
N GLU A 179 -3.63 -3.97 -24.74
CA GLU A 179 -4.86 -4.78 -24.63
C GLU A 179 -5.82 -4.25 -23.57
N GLU A 180 -5.31 -3.57 -22.57
CA GLU A 180 -6.06 -2.98 -21.44
C GLU A 180 -6.61 -1.59 -21.74
N THR A 181 -6.34 -1.04 -22.95
CA THR A 181 -6.65 0.36 -23.30
C THR A 181 -8.15 0.65 -23.20
N GLU A 182 -9.01 -0.27 -23.65
CA GLU A 182 -10.47 -0.06 -23.61
C GLU A 182 -10.98 0.07 -22.17
N ASP A 183 -10.56 -0.83 -21.27
CA ASP A 183 -10.97 -0.83 -19.87
C ASP A 183 -10.43 0.40 -19.13
N LEU A 184 -9.19 0.79 -19.42
CA LEU A 184 -8.59 2.02 -18.88
C LEU A 184 -9.40 3.26 -19.29
N LEU A 185 -9.79 3.37 -20.57
CA LEU A 185 -10.61 4.48 -21.06
C LEU A 185 -11.98 4.50 -20.39
N ARG A 186 -12.65 3.35 -20.25
CA ARG A 186 -13.94 3.23 -19.56
C ARG A 186 -13.83 3.68 -18.10
N ALA A 187 -12.84 3.20 -17.36
CA ALA A 187 -12.60 3.59 -15.98
C ALA A 187 -12.29 5.09 -15.84
N GLY A 188 -11.43 5.63 -16.72
CA GLY A 188 -11.07 7.05 -16.70
C GLY A 188 -12.26 7.98 -16.99
N LEU A 189 -13.13 7.63 -17.94
CA LEU A 189 -14.36 8.38 -18.22
C LEU A 189 -15.36 8.30 -17.06
N ALA A 190 -15.49 7.13 -16.44
CA ALA A 190 -16.35 6.95 -15.27
C ALA A 190 -15.84 7.77 -14.07
N LEU A 191 -14.54 7.72 -13.77
CA LEU A 191 -13.94 8.51 -12.70
C LEU A 191 -14.12 10.01 -12.92
N ARG A 192 -13.86 10.51 -14.14
CA ARG A 192 -14.02 11.92 -14.48
C ARG A 192 -15.45 12.41 -14.24
N ARG A 193 -16.44 11.59 -14.60
CA ARG A 193 -17.86 11.91 -14.41
C ARG A 193 -18.24 11.97 -12.93
N GLU A 194 -17.75 11.02 -12.13
CA GLU A 194 -18.11 10.87 -10.73
C GLU A 194 -17.29 11.76 -9.79
N TYR A 195 -16.07 12.15 -10.20
CA TYR A 195 -15.15 12.83 -9.30
C TYR A 195 -15.69 14.15 -8.74
N GLU A 196 -16.39 14.95 -9.55
CA GLU A 196 -16.97 16.22 -9.09
C GLU A 196 -18.12 16.01 -8.10
N GLN A 197 -18.90 14.94 -8.30
CA GLN A 197 -20.06 14.58 -7.47
C GLN A 197 -19.68 13.71 -6.27
N MET A 198 -18.42 13.29 -6.18
CA MET A 198 -17.91 12.41 -5.14
C MET A 198 -18.11 13.07 -3.75
N GLY A 199 -18.99 12.50 -2.94
CA GLY A 199 -19.15 12.84 -1.52
C GLY A 199 -18.13 12.12 -0.65
N HIS A 200 -18.08 12.47 0.63
CA HIS A 200 -17.30 11.70 1.60
C HIS A 200 -18.09 10.47 2.08
N ILE A 201 -17.36 9.41 2.39
CA ILE A 201 -17.88 8.17 2.99
C ILE A 201 -17.55 8.13 4.48
N MET A 202 -16.38 8.63 4.84
CA MET A 202 -15.85 8.68 6.20
C MET A 202 -15.25 10.06 6.48
N THR A 203 -14.91 10.30 7.74
CA THR A 203 -14.17 11.49 8.18
C THR A 203 -12.79 11.09 8.70
N MET A 204 -11.89 12.04 8.87
CA MET A 204 -10.59 11.76 9.50
C MET A 204 -10.71 11.34 10.97
N ASP A 205 -11.78 11.72 11.66
CA ASP A 205 -12.02 11.24 13.03
C ASP A 205 -12.45 9.77 13.03
N ASP A 206 -13.17 9.31 12.02
CA ASP A 206 -13.46 7.89 11.81
C ASP A 206 -12.17 7.09 11.54
N VAL A 207 -11.26 7.63 10.73
CA VAL A 207 -9.93 7.04 10.46
C VAL A 207 -9.12 6.90 11.74
N LYS A 208 -9.11 7.93 12.60
CA LYS A 208 -8.44 7.88 13.91
C LYS A 208 -9.06 6.81 14.81
N GLY A 209 -10.40 6.73 14.85
CA GLY A 209 -11.11 5.69 15.61
C GLY A 209 -10.73 4.27 15.18
N ILE A 210 -10.55 4.04 13.85
CA ILE A 210 -10.05 2.76 13.35
C ILE A 210 -8.59 2.54 13.71
N ASN A 211 -7.74 3.55 13.65
CA ASN A 211 -6.35 3.43 14.07
C ASN A 211 -6.25 3.03 15.55
N ASP A 212 -7.04 3.64 16.42
CA ASP A 212 -7.11 3.30 17.84
C ASP A 212 -7.57 1.84 18.03
N TYR A 213 -8.58 1.41 17.28
CA TYR A 213 -9.04 0.03 17.25
C TYR A 213 -7.95 -0.94 16.79
N ILE A 214 -7.23 -0.64 15.71
CA ILE A 214 -6.11 -1.46 15.21
C ILE A 214 -5.03 -1.59 16.28
N ASN A 215 -4.63 -0.49 16.93
CA ASN A 215 -3.62 -0.51 17.98
C ASN A 215 -4.07 -1.34 19.19
N GLN A 216 -5.34 -1.24 19.58
CA GLN A 216 -5.91 -2.09 20.63
C GLN A 216 -5.84 -3.58 20.23
N MET A 217 -6.23 -3.93 19.00
CA MET A 217 -6.16 -5.31 18.49
C MET A 217 -4.73 -5.86 18.46
N VAL A 218 -3.74 -5.05 18.07
CA VAL A 218 -2.33 -5.42 18.11
C VAL A 218 -1.88 -5.68 19.56
N TYR A 219 -2.31 -4.85 20.51
CA TYR A 219 -1.98 -5.03 21.92
C TYR A 219 -2.61 -6.31 22.49
N GLU A 220 -3.87 -6.56 22.23
CA GLU A 220 -4.61 -7.73 22.74
C GLU A 220 -4.13 -9.06 22.12
N ASN A 221 -3.70 -9.03 20.84
CA ASN A 221 -3.29 -10.23 20.10
C ASN A 221 -1.77 -10.31 19.86
N GLY A 222 -0.96 -9.51 20.57
CA GLY A 222 0.47 -9.35 20.33
C GLY A 222 1.25 -10.65 20.25
N GLU A 223 1.05 -11.57 21.19
CA GLU A 223 1.72 -12.88 21.20
C GLU A 223 1.36 -13.76 19.98
N ALA A 224 0.09 -13.77 19.58
CA ALA A 224 -0.35 -14.50 18.39
C ALA A 224 0.25 -13.90 17.12
N LEU A 225 0.23 -12.57 17.01
CA LEU A 225 0.81 -11.83 15.89
C LEU A 225 2.32 -12.13 15.77
N VAL A 226 3.08 -11.98 16.87
CA VAL A 226 4.52 -12.27 16.88
C VAL A 226 4.79 -13.72 16.46
N LYS A 227 4.07 -14.68 17.05
CA LYS A 227 4.24 -16.11 16.77
C LYS A 227 4.05 -16.46 15.28
N HIS A 228 3.08 -15.83 14.61
CA HIS A 228 2.73 -16.17 13.23
C HIS A 228 3.40 -15.26 12.19
N ILE A 229 3.83 -14.05 12.55
CA ILE A 229 4.47 -13.09 11.64
C ILE A 229 5.99 -13.23 11.64
N SER A 230 6.63 -13.46 12.81
CA SER A 230 8.10 -13.44 12.91
C SER A 230 8.79 -14.50 12.04
N PRO A 231 8.29 -15.74 11.88
CA PRO A 231 8.93 -16.71 10.99
C PRO A 231 8.86 -16.27 9.51
N LEU A 232 7.76 -15.62 9.12
CA LEU A 232 7.60 -15.12 7.75
C LEU A 232 8.54 -13.94 7.47
N ILE A 233 8.67 -13.00 8.41
CA ILE A 233 9.64 -11.92 8.29
C ILE A 233 11.06 -12.49 8.21
N ALA A 234 11.42 -13.44 9.06
CA ALA A 234 12.75 -14.04 9.07
C ALA A 234 13.08 -14.69 7.71
N ALA A 235 12.18 -15.50 7.18
CA ALA A 235 12.34 -16.11 5.85
C ALA A 235 12.40 -15.07 4.72
N TYR A 236 11.61 -14.01 4.82
CA TYR A 236 11.60 -12.95 3.80
C TYR A 236 12.88 -12.11 3.78
N LEU A 237 13.57 -11.99 4.92
CA LEU A 237 14.84 -11.28 5.03
C LEU A 237 16.01 -11.99 4.32
N ASP A 238 15.87 -13.26 3.96
CA ASP A 238 16.82 -13.97 3.11
C ASP A 238 16.77 -13.44 1.65
N HIS A 239 15.68 -12.77 1.28
CA HIS A 239 15.40 -12.25 -0.06
C HIS A 239 15.47 -10.73 -0.13
N VAL A 240 14.91 -10.02 0.86
CA VAL A 240 14.71 -8.56 0.81
C VAL A 240 15.18 -7.90 2.11
N THR A 241 15.85 -6.76 2.00
CA THR A 241 16.28 -5.98 3.16
C THR A 241 15.14 -5.11 3.69
N ILE A 242 14.78 -5.25 4.96
CA ILE A 242 13.80 -4.43 5.67
C ILE A 242 14.42 -3.85 6.93
N SER A 243 14.30 -2.53 7.11
CA SER A 243 14.84 -1.85 8.30
C SER A 243 14.14 -2.32 9.59
N ASN A 244 14.86 -2.30 10.72
CA ASN A 244 14.29 -2.66 12.02
C ASN A 244 13.07 -1.79 12.38
N ARG A 245 13.07 -0.51 11.98
CA ARG A 245 11.95 0.42 12.15
C ARG A 245 10.69 -0.10 11.49
N THR A 246 10.80 -0.61 10.27
CA THR A 246 9.68 -1.17 9.51
C THR A 246 9.23 -2.50 10.10
N ARG A 247 10.16 -3.40 10.47
CA ARG A 247 9.84 -4.73 11.01
C ARG A 247 8.93 -4.67 12.23
N VAL A 248 9.21 -3.77 13.17
CA VAL A 248 8.40 -3.64 14.42
C VAL A 248 6.99 -3.14 14.16
N LYS A 249 6.71 -2.58 12.99
CA LYS A 249 5.40 -2.07 12.59
C LYS A 249 4.57 -3.08 11.78
N VAL A 250 5.17 -4.18 11.31
CA VAL A 250 4.47 -5.18 10.50
C VAL A 250 3.19 -5.69 11.16
N PRO A 251 3.13 -5.97 12.48
CA PRO A 251 1.89 -6.37 13.13
C PRO A 251 0.75 -5.36 12.97
N ILE A 252 1.06 -4.04 12.99
CA ILE A 252 0.07 -2.97 12.79
C ILE A 252 -0.44 -3.00 11.34
N TYR A 253 0.45 -3.18 10.36
CA TYR A 253 0.07 -3.27 8.94
C TYR A 253 -0.77 -4.51 8.65
N VAL A 254 -0.45 -5.64 9.28
CA VAL A 254 -1.23 -6.87 9.19
C VAL A 254 -2.65 -6.67 9.75
N MET A 255 -2.78 -6.03 10.92
CA MET A 255 -4.09 -5.73 11.49
C MET A 255 -4.87 -4.71 10.65
N ALA A 256 -4.21 -3.70 10.08
CA ALA A 256 -4.84 -2.76 9.15
C ALA A 256 -5.36 -3.50 7.90
N TYR A 257 -4.57 -4.39 7.32
CA TYR A 257 -4.96 -5.22 6.18
C TYR A 257 -6.19 -6.09 6.50
N LEU A 258 -6.19 -6.78 7.65
CA LEU A 258 -7.32 -7.60 8.11
C LEU A 258 -8.58 -6.76 8.33
N THR A 259 -8.43 -5.56 8.90
CA THR A 259 -9.54 -4.61 9.11
C THR A 259 -10.14 -4.16 7.77
N ILE A 260 -9.31 -3.86 6.76
CA ILE A 260 -9.78 -3.50 5.40
C ILE A 260 -10.57 -4.65 4.76
N LEU A 261 -10.18 -5.89 5.03
CA LEU A 261 -10.93 -7.08 4.60
C LEU A 261 -12.19 -7.35 5.43
N GLY A 262 -12.46 -6.57 6.48
CA GLY A 262 -13.59 -6.76 7.38
C GLY A 262 -13.49 -8.03 8.24
N ILE A 263 -12.25 -8.49 8.55
CA ILE A 263 -12.03 -9.60 9.48
C ILE A 263 -12.16 -9.05 10.90
N ARG A 264 -13.04 -9.67 11.68
CA ARG A 264 -13.31 -9.29 13.07
C ARG A 264 -12.35 -10.00 14.03
N PRO A 265 -12.20 -9.50 15.26
CA PRO A 265 -11.38 -10.16 16.28
C PRO A 265 -11.81 -11.59 16.57
N SER A 266 -13.13 -11.86 16.53
CA SER A 266 -13.68 -13.21 16.70
C SER A 266 -13.26 -14.20 15.61
N ASP A 267 -12.91 -13.69 14.43
CA ASP A 267 -12.58 -14.49 13.24
C ASP A 267 -11.05 -14.52 13.00
N LEU A 268 -10.29 -13.95 13.94
CA LEU A 268 -8.84 -13.88 13.86
C LEU A 268 -8.22 -15.23 14.22
N ASP A 269 -7.69 -15.91 13.24
CA ASP A 269 -7.00 -17.18 13.39
C ASP A 269 -5.57 -17.14 12.82
N ALA A 270 -4.81 -18.20 13.08
CA ALA A 270 -3.44 -18.34 12.62
C ALA A 270 -3.30 -18.26 11.09
N SER A 271 -4.28 -18.78 10.35
CA SER A 271 -4.30 -18.79 8.88
C SER A 271 -4.48 -17.39 8.33
N SER A 272 -5.47 -16.66 8.85
CA SER A 272 -5.74 -15.26 8.46
C SER A 272 -4.55 -14.34 8.76
N ILE A 273 -3.91 -14.49 9.94
CA ILE A 273 -2.72 -13.70 10.30
C ILE A 273 -1.58 -13.98 9.32
N ARG A 274 -1.27 -15.25 9.03
CA ARG A 274 -0.19 -15.63 8.11
C ARG A 274 -0.48 -15.15 6.69
N ALA A 275 -1.69 -15.35 6.19
CA ALA A 275 -2.10 -14.92 4.87
C ALA A 275 -1.99 -13.38 4.72
N ALA A 276 -2.48 -12.62 5.69
CA ALA A 276 -2.36 -11.16 5.72
C ALA A 276 -0.89 -10.72 5.80
N ALA A 277 -0.06 -11.39 6.59
CA ALA A 277 1.36 -11.08 6.69
C ALA A 277 2.07 -11.26 5.34
N ILE A 278 1.83 -12.37 4.64
CA ILE A 278 2.37 -12.60 3.30
C ILE A 278 1.98 -11.45 2.36
N LYS A 279 0.71 -11.04 2.35
CA LYS A 279 0.23 -9.94 1.49
C LYS A 279 0.83 -8.59 1.85
N VAL A 280 1.02 -8.31 3.14
CA VAL A 280 1.61 -7.06 3.62
C VAL A 280 3.09 -6.94 3.24
N LEU A 281 3.85 -8.04 3.22
CA LEU A 281 5.26 -8.05 2.84
C LEU A 281 5.50 -7.51 1.43
N LYS A 282 4.52 -7.58 0.52
CA LYS A 282 4.57 -6.95 -0.82
C LYS A 282 4.85 -5.44 -0.76
N TYR A 283 4.33 -4.77 0.25
CA TYR A 283 4.48 -3.31 0.39
C TYR A 283 5.79 -2.90 1.05
N LEU A 284 6.62 -3.86 1.48
CA LEU A 284 7.88 -3.62 2.17
C LEU A 284 9.12 -3.81 1.27
N VAL A 285 8.92 -4.11 0.00
CA VAL A 285 9.98 -4.24 -1.01
C VAL A 285 10.72 -2.90 -1.19
N HIS A 286 12.02 -2.97 -1.47
CA HIS A 286 12.85 -1.77 -1.62
C HIS A 286 12.74 -1.19 -3.04
N ASP A 287 12.80 -2.04 -4.04
CA ASP A 287 12.70 -1.66 -5.45
C ASP A 287 11.81 -2.63 -6.25
N LYS A 288 11.75 -2.40 -7.55
CA LYS A 288 10.94 -3.22 -8.44
C LYS A 288 11.52 -4.63 -8.66
N GLU A 289 12.81 -4.80 -8.50
CA GLU A 289 13.51 -6.09 -8.67
C GLU A 289 13.13 -7.02 -7.52
N ASP A 290 12.97 -6.48 -6.31
CA ASP A 290 12.50 -7.22 -5.14
C ASP A 290 11.08 -7.79 -5.29
N LEU A 291 10.27 -7.30 -6.25
CA LEU A 291 8.95 -7.89 -6.51
C LEU A 291 9.07 -9.33 -7.02
N GLY A 292 10.10 -9.66 -7.81
CA GLY A 292 10.36 -11.03 -8.24
C GLY A 292 10.74 -11.94 -7.07
N GLU A 293 11.52 -11.42 -6.11
CA GLU A 293 11.85 -12.12 -4.87
C GLU A 293 10.59 -12.32 -4.00
N TYR A 294 9.74 -11.29 -3.91
CA TYR A 294 8.45 -11.43 -3.22
C TYR A 294 7.57 -12.50 -3.86
N GLU A 295 7.46 -12.56 -5.19
CA GLU A 295 6.68 -13.59 -5.90
C GLU A 295 7.21 -14.99 -5.61
N SER A 296 8.52 -15.17 -5.61
CA SER A 296 9.18 -16.43 -5.25
C SER A 296 8.93 -16.80 -3.79
N PHE A 297 9.00 -15.83 -2.89
CA PHE A 297 8.68 -16.01 -1.48
C PHE A 297 7.21 -16.44 -1.29
N VAL A 298 6.27 -15.77 -1.97
CA VAL A 298 4.85 -16.11 -1.91
C VAL A 298 4.61 -17.55 -2.36
N ALA A 299 5.16 -17.95 -3.51
CA ALA A 299 5.01 -19.29 -4.04
C ALA A 299 5.46 -20.38 -3.04
N SER A 300 6.53 -20.13 -2.26
CA SER A 300 7.06 -21.07 -1.28
C SER A 300 6.35 -21.05 0.09
N HIS A 301 5.66 -19.94 0.44
CA HIS A 301 5.07 -19.75 1.76
C HIS A 301 3.54 -19.66 1.76
N MET A 302 2.90 -19.81 0.59
CA MET A 302 1.46 -19.91 0.50
C MET A 302 0.90 -21.09 1.32
N PRO A 303 -0.27 -20.94 1.92
CA PRO A 303 -0.87 -22.03 2.68
C PRO A 303 -1.17 -23.24 1.79
N GLY A 304 -0.71 -24.41 2.22
CA GLY A 304 -1.13 -25.72 1.76
C GLY A 304 -1.15 -25.95 0.26
N ASN A 305 -2.33 -26.10 -0.28
CA ASN A 305 -2.56 -26.51 -1.67
C ASN A 305 -2.07 -25.50 -2.74
N LEU A 306 -1.93 -24.22 -2.40
CA LEU A 306 -1.52 -23.20 -3.38
C LEU A 306 -0.01 -23.27 -3.70
N SER A 307 0.85 -23.55 -2.70
CA SER A 307 2.27 -23.79 -2.94
C SER A 307 2.47 -25.00 -3.86
N THR A 308 1.77 -26.10 -3.56
CA THR A 308 1.81 -27.33 -4.38
C THR A 308 1.36 -27.07 -5.84
N LEU A 309 0.41 -26.16 -6.06
CA LEU A 309 -0.04 -25.77 -7.40
C LEU A 309 1.06 -25.09 -8.23
N TYR A 310 1.85 -24.21 -7.61
CA TYR A 310 3.00 -23.61 -8.31
C TYR A 310 4.06 -24.63 -8.70
N ASP A 311 4.34 -25.61 -7.80
CA ASP A 311 5.27 -26.70 -8.08
C ASP A 311 4.76 -27.58 -9.24
N LEU A 312 3.47 -27.95 -9.23
CA LEU A 312 2.84 -28.71 -10.30
C LEU A 312 2.86 -27.96 -11.66
N ILE A 313 2.59 -26.66 -11.68
CA ILE A 313 2.68 -25.86 -12.90
C ILE A 313 4.09 -25.91 -13.48
N ASN A 314 5.12 -25.77 -12.66
CA ASN A 314 6.51 -25.84 -13.10
C ASN A 314 6.87 -27.25 -13.61
N GLU A 315 6.42 -28.29 -12.92
CA GLU A 315 6.58 -29.69 -13.37
C GLU A 315 5.89 -29.93 -14.73
N ILE A 316 4.64 -29.47 -14.90
CA ILE A 316 3.90 -29.59 -16.15
C ILE A 316 4.63 -28.86 -17.28
N LYS A 317 5.11 -27.63 -17.06
CA LYS A 317 5.91 -26.90 -18.06
C LYS A 317 7.14 -27.68 -18.51
N ALA A 318 7.87 -28.28 -17.57
CA ALA A 318 9.03 -29.11 -17.87
C ALA A 318 8.64 -30.38 -18.66
N LEU A 319 7.55 -31.05 -18.30
CA LEU A 319 7.04 -32.22 -19.00
C LEU A 319 6.60 -31.91 -20.43
N VAL A 320 5.92 -30.78 -20.65
CA VAL A 320 5.52 -30.31 -21.98
C VAL A 320 6.76 -30.02 -22.82
N ALA A 321 7.75 -29.32 -22.29
CA ALA A 321 9.02 -29.02 -22.99
C ALA A 321 9.78 -30.30 -23.40
N ASN A 322 9.63 -31.39 -22.62
CA ASN A 322 10.24 -32.69 -22.88
C ASN A 322 9.34 -33.66 -23.68
N ASN A 323 8.25 -33.19 -24.27
CA ASN A 323 7.26 -34.01 -25.02
C ASN A 323 6.63 -35.17 -24.20
N ALA A 324 6.63 -35.12 -22.87
CA ALA A 324 6.03 -36.12 -21.99
C ALA A 324 4.52 -35.87 -21.79
N VAL A 325 3.76 -35.79 -22.89
CA VAL A 325 2.36 -35.33 -22.94
C VAL A 325 1.42 -36.14 -22.06
N THR A 326 1.60 -37.46 -21.95
CA THR A 326 0.73 -38.31 -21.14
C THR A 326 0.85 -38.00 -19.65
N ILE A 327 2.08 -37.85 -19.14
CA ILE A 327 2.34 -37.49 -17.75
C ILE A 327 1.91 -36.06 -17.46
N ALA A 328 2.14 -35.13 -18.42
CA ALA A 328 1.68 -33.77 -18.29
C ALA A 328 0.16 -33.65 -18.14
N ARG A 329 -0.62 -34.48 -18.88
CA ARG A 329 -2.09 -34.53 -18.72
C ARG A 329 -2.56 -35.03 -17.35
N GLU A 330 -1.87 -35.99 -16.79
CA GLU A 330 -2.19 -36.52 -15.47
C GLU A 330 -1.92 -35.45 -14.38
N LYS A 331 -0.76 -34.82 -14.46
CA LYS A 331 -0.39 -33.72 -13.54
C LYS A 331 -1.31 -32.49 -13.69
N LEU A 332 -1.77 -32.20 -14.91
CA LEU A 332 -2.73 -31.12 -15.14
C LEU A 332 -4.06 -31.38 -14.43
N ARG A 333 -4.57 -32.61 -14.47
CA ARG A 333 -5.79 -32.98 -13.74
C ARG A 333 -5.60 -32.84 -12.21
N GLU A 334 -4.47 -33.32 -11.72
CA GLU A 334 -4.12 -33.18 -10.29
C GLU A 334 -4.13 -31.69 -9.86
N ALA A 335 -3.55 -30.83 -10.68
CA ALA A 335 -3.52 -29.37 -10.43
C ALA A 335 -4.93 -28.74 -10.51
N GLU A 336 -5.75 -29.11 -11.50
CA GLU A 336 -7.13 -28.61 -11.63
C GLU A 336 -7.97 -29.01 -10.39
N GLU A 337 -7.87 -30.27 -9.91
CA GLU A 337 -8.57 -30.72 -8.70
C GLU A 337 -8.11 -30.00 -7.42
N LEU A 338 -6.82 -29.70 -7.31
CA LEU A 338 -6.28 -28.95 -6.18
C LEU A 338 -6.74 -27.50 -6.21
N LEU A 339 -6.81 -26.89 -7.39
CA LEU A 339 -7.31 -25.53 -7.57
C LEU A 339 -8.79 -25.43 -7.20
N ASP A 340 -9.62 -26.41 -7.60
CA ASP A 340 -11.04 -26.44 -7.22
C ASP A 340 -11.23 -26.55 -5.71
N LYS A 341 -10.39 -27.33 -5.02
CA LYS A 341 -10.38 -27.38 -3.55
C LYS A 341 -9.96 -26.05 -2.92
N ALA A 342 -8.98 -25.35 -3.52
CA ALA A 342 -8.56 -24.06 -3.05
C ALA A 342 -9.68 -22.99 -3.21
N TYR A 343 -10.42 -23.02 -4.32
CA TYR A 343 -11.59 -22.15 -4.52
C TYR A 343 -12.73 -22.43 -3.52
N ALA A 344 -12.84 -23.66 -3.04
CA ALA A 344 -13.83 -24.04 -2.03
C ALA A 344 -13.45 -23.60 -0.60
N ASP A 345 -12.19 -23.21 -0.36
CA ASP A 345 -11.74 -22.70 0.94
C ASP A 345 -11.98 -21.18 1.03
N PRO A 346 -12.88 -20.72 1.93
CA PRO A 346 -13.23 -19.31 2.04
C PRO A 346 -12.04 -18.43 2.43
N THR A 347 -11.10 -18.93 3.23
CA THR A 347 -9.91 -18.21 3.66
C THR A 347 -8.96 -18.04 2.49
N LEU A 348 -8.64 -19.10 1.76
CA LEU A 348 -7.79 -19.04 0.59
C LEU A 348 -8.38 -18.11 -0.47
N TYR A 349 -9.66 -18.25 -0.77
CA TYR A 349 -10.34 -17.38 -1.74
C TYR A 349 -10.27 -15.89 -1.34
N ARG A 350 -10.48 -15.60 -0.05
CA ARG A 350 -10.48 -14.22 0.46
C ARG A 350 -9.12 -13.51 0.30
N PHE A 351 -8.04 -14.25 0.50
CA PHE A 351 -6.68 -13.67 0.48
C PHE A 351 -5.95 -13.84 -0.85
N PHE A 352 -6.22 -14.91 -1.59
CA PHE A 352 -5.43 -15.33 -2.74
C PHE A 352 -6.26 -15.49 -4.03
N ALA A 353 -7.43 -14.84 -4.13
CA ALA A 353 -8.28 -14.93 -5.31
C ALA A 353 -7.56 -14.52 -6.61
N THR A 354 -6.70 -13.52 -6.55
CA THR A 354 -5.91 -13.04 -7.70
C THR A 354 -4.92 -14.10 -8.15
N GLU A 355 -4.13 -14.64 -7.22
CA GLU A 355 -3.15 -15.69 -7.50
C GLU A 355 -3.82 -16.98 -8.00
N MET A 356 -4.98 -17.32 -7.44
CA MET A 356 -5.78 -18.48 -7.92
C MET A 356 -6.29 -18.25 -9.34
N ALA A 357 -6.66 -17.03 -9.70
CA ALA A 357 -7.04 -16.68 -11.08
C ALA A 357 -5.83 -16.80 -12.02
N GLU A 358 -4.67 -16.31 -11.65
CA GLU A 358 -3.42 -16.44 -12.42
C GLU A 358 -3.02 -17.91 -12.61
N ILE A 359 -3.12 -18.73 -11.55
CA ILE A 359 -2.91 -20.19 -11.62
C ILE A 359 -3.87 -20.83 -12.61
N ARG A 360 -5.16 -20.49 -12.55
CA ARG A 360 -6.17 -21.00 -13.47
C ARG A 360 -5.85 -20.65 -14.93
N ASP A 361 -5.44 -19.43 -15.18
CA ASP A 361 -5.08 -18.96 -16.51
C ASP A 361 -3.82 -19.69 -17.01
N ALA A 362 -2.82 -19.91 -16.17
CA ALA A 362 -1.62 -20.69 -16.49
C ALA A 362 -1.97 -22.16 -16.82
N LEU A 363 -2.84 -22.82 -16.04
CA LEU A 363 -3.29 -24.17 -16.31
C LEU A 363 -4.09 -24.25 -17.63
N SER A 364 -4.94 -23.25 -17.93
CA SER A 364 -5.67 -23.15 -19.19
C SER A 364 -4.73 -23.05 -20.40
N MET A 365 -3.67 -22.24 -20.28
CA MET A 365 -2.63 -22.13 -21.33
C MET A 365 -1.90 -23.47 -21.52
N LEU A 366 -1.49 -24.14 -20.44
CA LEU A 366 -0.82 -25.44 -20.50
C LEU A 366 -1.74 -26.50 -21.10
N ARG A 367 -3.03 -26.48 -20.79
CA ARG A 367 -4.03 -27.36 -21.38
C ARG A 367 -4.13 -27.22 -22.91
N SER A 368 -3.96 -26.01 -23.44
CA SER A 368 -3.97 -25.77 -24.90
C SER A 368 -2.71 -26.27 -25.61
N GLN A 369 -1.63 -26.57 -24.86
CA GLN A 369 -0.34 -27.04 -25.39
C GLN A 369 -0.21 -28.58 -25.31
N ILE A 370 -1.09 -29.25 -24.58
CA ILE A 370 -1.14 -30.70 -24.33
C ILE A 370 -2.26 -31.37 -25.15
#